data_d978aa4b54c019bcc0b851c80134818b
#
_entry.id   d978aa4b54c019bcc0b851c80134818b
#
_cell.length_a   1.000
_cell.length_b   1.000
_cell.length_c   1.000
_cell.angle_alpha   90.00
_cell.angle_beta   90.00
_cell.angle_gamma   90.00
#
_symmetry.space_group_name_H-M   'P 1'
#
loop_
_entity.id
_entity.type
_entity.pdbx_description
1 polymer ?
#
loop_
_entity_poly.entity_id
_entity_poly.type
_entity_poly.pdbx_seq_one_letter_code
_entity_poly.pdbx_strand_id
1 'polypeptide(L)'
;MLAKVNTVSLYGLEPHIVTVEADVSNGIPAFDIVGLPEAAVRESRERVKAALKNAGFVFPAKRIIVNLAPADLKKNGTGFDLPIAVALLAATEQISSDAVGGHRYFLGELSLDGSVSGVNGVLPMVGGICRQDEDAVLFVPAANGKEASLNGGGTVYAVDSLSRLEAVLSGTEEMEPVVSSEEDFALESAEQSGYIDMKDIKGQSMVKRGMEIAAAGGHNVLLIGVPGSGKTLLARSFPTILPPLTRKEALAATSVYSLAGELGDDYLVRKRPFRSPHHTSSAVSLTGGGVNPKPGEISLACHGVLFLDEIVEFPKNVLQVLRQPLEDKTVHISRASGTCTFPADFQLIAACNPCPCGYFGDPEKECSCTEHQVNRYFHKLGGPLLDRIDIHMNVARVTFSELHDESEEESSADIRLRVIAARNLQQERYRDLAIECNAGLDRRYLERFCALDKESASVLKRVFDRLRLSARGHDRILKVARTIADLSGEKDICSEHILEAVRYRTLDRIG
;
A
#
# COMPACT_ATOMS: atom_id res chain seq x y z
N MET A 1 26.20 -36.11 8.33
CA MET A 1 27.04 -34.90 8.25
C MET A 1 26.10 -33.70 8.39
N LEU A 2 26.53 -32.65 9.07
CA LEU A 2 25.74 -31.45 9.30
C LEU A 2 26.07 -30.38 8.23
N ALA A 3 25.04 -29.84 7.57
CA ALA A 3 25.18 -28.67 6.68
C ALA A 3 24.27 -27.54 7.13
N LYS A 4 24.66 -26.28 6.87
CA LYS A 4 23.92 -25.09 7.24
C LYS A 4 23.73 -24.20 6.02
N VAL A 5 22.50 -23.73 5.81
CA VAL A 5 22.11 -22.87 4.69
C VAL A 5 21.24 -21.72 5.24
N ASN A 6 21.45 -20.50 4.77
CA ASN A 6 20.65 -19.37 5.19
C ASN A 6 19.46 -19.12 4.27
N THR A 7 18.37 -18.74 4.87
CA THR A 7 17.13 -18.29 4.21
C THR A 7 16.46 -17.19 5.05
N VAL A 8 15.26 -16.78 4.69
CA VAL A 8 14.51 -15.77 5.42
C VAL A 8 13.03 -16.14 5.53
N SER A 9 12.39 -15.75 6.59
CA SER A 9 10.96 -15.85 6.81
C SER A 9 10.37 -14.46 7.09
N LEU A 10 9.13 -14.20 6.68
CA LEU A 10 8.42 -12.97 7.01
C LEU A 10 7.42 -13.20 8.14
N TYR A 11 7.34 -12.22 9.04
CA TYR A 11 6.20 -12.04 9.91
C TYR A 11 5.58 -10.66 9.63
N GLY A 12 4.46 -10.62 8.90
CA GLY A 12 4.02 -9.42 8.23
C GLY A 12 5.06 -8.98 7.18
N LEU A 13 5.54 -7.74 7.24
CA LEU A 13 6.62 -7.22 6.39
C LEU A 13 8.01 -7.32 7.05
N GLU A 14 8.10 -7.83 8.28
CA GLU A 14 9.36 -7.95 9.00
C GLU A 14 10.11 -9.23 8.62
N PRO A 15 11.31 -9.11 8.05
CA PRO A 15 12.13 -10.26 7.67
C PRO A 15 12.96 -10.76 8.86
N HIS A 16 13.00 -12.09 8.99
CA HIS A 16 13.79 -12.78 9.99
C HIS A 16 14.69 -13.81 9.29
N ILE A 17 15.98 -13.71 9.48
CA ILE A 17 16.93 -14.69 8.94
C ILE A 17 16.70 -16.02 9.65
N VAL A 18 16.66 -17.10 8.86
CA VAL A 18 16.50 -18.48 9.32
C VAL A 18 17.64 -19.30 8.79
N THR A 19 18.30 -20.06 9.68
CA THR A 19 19.31 -21.04 9.28
C THR A 19 18.67 -22.42 9.20
N VAL A 20 18.77 -23.04 8.03
CA VAL A 20 18.36 -24.42 7.77
C VAL A 20 19.54 -25.33 8.06
N GLU A 21 19.45 -26.17 9.07
CA GLU A 21 20.46 -27.12 9.47
C GLU A 21 19.99 -28.52 9.11
N ALA A 22 20.67 -29.17 8.17
CA ALA A 22 20.36 -30.55 7.77
C ALA A 22 21.40 -31.53 8.33
N ASP A 23 20.95 -32.49 9.14
CA ASP A 23 21.77 -33.61 9.63
C ASP A 23 21.35 -34.93 8.98
N VAL A 24 22.30 -35.60 8.36
CA VAL A 24 22.11 -36.91 7.73
C VAL A 24 22.97 -37.94 8.48
N SER A 25 22.31 -38.82 9.24
CA SER A 25 22.91 -39.80 10.11
C SER A 25 22.47 -41.23 9.78
N ASN A 26 23.29 -42.23 10.19
CA ASN A 26 22.92 -43.64 10.02
C ASN A 26 21.74 -43.97 10.96
N GLY A 27 20.75 -44.69 10.44
CA GLY A 27 19.57 -45.10 11.20
C GLY A 27 18.44 -45.58 10.32
N ILE A 28 17.28 -45.83 10.93
CA ILE A 28 16.04 -46.13 10.19
C ILE A 28 15.67 -44.92 9.34
N PRO A 29 15.45 -45.11 8.02
CA PRO A 29 15.12 -44.02 7.13
C PRO A 29 13.90 -43.24 7.64
N ALA A 30 14.10 -41.93 7.92
CA ALA A 30 13.10 -40.99 8.36
C ALA A 30 13.47 -39.59 7.84
N PHE A 31 12.50 -38.72 7.62
CA PHE A 31 12.70 -37.32 7.26
C PHE A 31 11.83 -36.43 8.12
N ASP A 32 12.44 -35.77 9.08
CA ASP A 32 11.76 -34.91 10.06
C ASP A 32 12.20 -33.45 9.90
N ILE A 33 11.23 -32.51 9.97
CA ILE A 33 11.49 -31.07 9.98
C ILE A 33 11.07 -30.54 11.35
N VAL A 34 11.99 -29.88 12.06
CA VAL A 34 11.80 -29.31 13.40
C VAL A 34 12.08 -27.81 13.41
N GLY A 35 11.76 -27.09 14.50
CA GLY A 35 11.96 -25.64 14.60
C GLY A 35 10.67 -24.85 14.31
N LEU A 36 9.52 -25.33 14.82
CA LEU A 36 8.19 -24.75 14.66
C LEU A 36 7.73 -24.56 13.19
N PRO A 37 7.86 -25.58 12.32
CA PRO A 37 7.36 -25.51 10.97
C PRO A 37 5.81 -25.52 10.97
N GLU A 38 5.18 -24.62 10.21
CA GLU A 38 3.73 -24.69 9.93
C GLU A 38 3.42 -25.80 8.90
N ALA A 39 2.13 -26.02 8.60
CA ALA A 39 1.69 -27.12 7.75
C ALA A 39 2.39 -27.11 6.37
N ALA A 40 2.44 -25.96 5.71
CA ALA A 40 3.09 -25.82 4.40
C ALA A 40 4.57 -26.21 4.40
N VAL A 41 5.30 -25.82 5.46
CA VAL A 41 6.72 -26.18 5.62
C VAL A 41 6.90 -27.66 5.98
N ARG A 42 5.96 -28.28 6.70
CA ARG A 42 5.99 -29.73 6.93
C ARG A 42 5.77 -30.54 5.65
N GLU A 43 4.93 -30.03 4.74
CA GLU A 43 4.69 -30.65 3.43
C GLU A 43 5.91 -30.53 2.50
N SER A 44 6.82 -29.59 2.72
CA SER A 44 8.10 -29.48 2.01
C SER A 44 8.88 -30.79 1.96
N ARG A 45 8.73 -31.63 3.00
CA ARG A 45 9.35 -32.95 3.07
C ARG A 45 9.05 -33.80 1.83
N GLU A 46 7.80 -33.88 1.41
CA GLU A 46 7.42 -34.71 0.26
C GLU A 46 7.81 -34.04 -1.06
N ARG A 47 7.65 -32.69 -1.18
CA ARG A 47 8.06 -31.95 -2.37
C ARG A 47 9.56 -32.02 -2.61
N VAL A 48 10.36 -31.72 -1.60
CA VAL A 48 11.83 -31.76 -1.67
C VAL A 48 12.33 -33.17 -2.03
N LYS A 49 11.76 -34.21 -1.42
CA LYS A 49 12.12 -35.61 -1.72
C LYS A 49 11.83 -35.98 -3.17
N ALA A 50 10.67 -35.58 -3.70
CA ALA A 50 10.29 -35.84 -5.09
C ALA A 50 11.17 -35.01 -6.05
N ALA A 51 11.33 -33.71 -5.78
CA ALA A 51 12.12 -32.80 -6.60
C ALA A 51 13.58 -33.27 -6.74
N LEU A 52 14.24 -33.62 -5.64
CA LEU A 52 15.62 -34.13 -5.67
C LEU A 52 15.76 -35.40 -6.51
N LYS A 53 14.85 -36.37 -6.36
CA LYS A 53 14.88 -37.61 -7.15
C LYS A 53 14.63 -37.34 -8.64
N ASN A 54 13.65 -36.51 -8.97
CA ASN A 54 13.27 -36.26 -10.36
C ASN A 54 14.31 -35.35 -11.07
N ALA A 55 15.04 -34.52 -10.33
CA ALA A 55 16.18 -33.75 -10.84
C ALA A 55 17.49 -34.60 -10.95
N GLY A 56 17.44 -35.89 -10.64
CA GLY A 56 18.58 -36.81 -10.79
C GLY A 56 19.51 -36.91 -9.60
N PHE A 57 19.19 -36.28 -8.47
CA PHE A 57 19.99 -36.33 -7.26
C PHE A 57 19.72 -37.58 -6.40
N VAL A 58 20.71 -37.99 -5.64
CA VAL A 58 20.59 -39.12 -4.73
C VAL A 58 19.90 -38.68 -3.43
N PHE A 59 18.70 -39.19 -3.18
CA PHE A 59 18.05 -39.03 -1.88
C PHE A 59 18.48 -40.12 -0.92
N PRO A 60 19.11 -39.79 0.24
CA PRO A 60 19.73 -40.79 1.12
C PRO A 60 18.66 -41.65 1.84
N ALA A 61 18.87 -42.99 1.85
CA ALA A 61 18.08 -43.92 2.65
C ALA A 61 18.60 -43.95 4.10
N LYS A 62 18.67 -42.80 4.76
CA LYS A 62 19.22 -42.59 6.11
C LYS A 62 18.21 -41.78 6.95
N ARG A 63 18.55 -41.57 8.22
CA ARG A 63 17.80 -40.67 9.07
C ARG A 63 18.18 -39.21 8.77
N ILE A 64 17.20 -38.39 8.37
CA ILE A 64 17.36 -36.99 8.04
C ILE A 64 16.60 -36.18 9.07
N ILE A 65 17.27 -35.18 9.66
CA ILE A 65 16.61 -34.15 10.51
C ILE A 65 17.00 -32.81 9.95
N VAL A 66 15.96 -32.00 9.65
CA VAL A 66 16.13 -30.59 9.26
C VAL A 66 15.64 -29.72 10.39
N ASN A 67 16.52 -28.89 10.96
CA ASN A 67 16.19 -27.93 11.96
C ASN A 67 16.13 -26.51 11.37
N LEU A 68 15.06 -25.78 11.63
CA LEU A 68 14.88 -24.39 11.20
C LEU A 68 15.11 -23.45 12.40
N ALA A 69 16.31 -22.92 12.51
CA ALA A 69 16.72 -22.04 13.60
C ALA A 69 16.46 -20.55 13.26
N PRO A 70 16.01 -19.72 14.23
CA PRO A 70 15.76 -20.01 15.64
C PRO A 70 14.41 -20.71 15.88
N ALA A 71 14.30 -21.47 16.96
CA ALA A 71 13.13 -22.32 17.23
C ALA A 71 11.91 -21.56 17.81
N ASP A 72 12.07 -20.31 18.23
CA ASP A 72 11.02 -19.45 18.79
C ASP A 72 10.18 -18.76 17.72
N LEU A 73 10.69 -18.69 16.48
CA LEU A 73 10.01 -18.10 15.32
C LEU A 73 9.22 -19.17 14.57
N LYS A 74 7.94 -18.90 14.28
CA LYS A 74 7.13 -19.73 13.37
C LYS A 74 7.58 -19.53 11.92
N LYS A 75 7.75 -20.62 11.19
CA LYS A 75 8.16 -20.61 9.78
C LYS A 75 6.97 -20.91 8.89
N ASN A 76 6.69 -19.98 7.99
CA ASN A 76 5.53 -19.98 7.09
C ASN A 76 5.93 -20.00 5.64
N GLY A 77 5.02 -20.49 4.79
CA GLY A 77 5.16 -20.43 3.33
C GLY A 77 5.96 -21.58 2.76
N THR A 78 6.04 -21.62 1.44
CA THR A 78 6.66 -22.69 0.66
C THR A 78 8.11 -22.36 0.25
N GLY A 79 8.57 -21.14 0.51
CA GLY A 79 9.91 -20.65 0.16
C GLY A 79 11.08 -21.39 0.84
N PHE A 80 10.77 -22.31 1.77
CA PHE A 80 11.76 -23.15 2.45
C PHE A 80 12.18 -24.39 1.65
N ASP A 81 11.45 -24.76 0.58
CA ASP A 81 11.75 -25.98 -0.18
C ASP A 81 13.17 -25.96 -0.76
N LEU A 82 13.53 -24.87 -1.43
CA LEU A 82 14.86 -24.71 -2.03
C LEU A 82 15.99 -24.73 -0.99
N PRO A 83 15.98 -23.95 0.09
CA PRO A 83 17.04 -24.00 1.10
C PRO A 83 17.13 -25.36 1.81
N ILE A 84 16.01 -26.07 2.02
CA ILE A 84 16.02 -27.43 2.56
C ILE A 84 16.70 -28.41 1.58
N ALA A 85 16.37 -28.32 0.28
CA ALA A 85 17.00 -29.16 -0.75
C ALA A 85 18.51 -28.90 -0.83
N VAL A 86 18.92 -27.63 -0.86
CA VAL A 86 20.37 -27.24 -0.88
C VAL A 86 21.08 -27.73 0.36
N ALA A 87 20.47 -27.60 1.55
CA ALA A 87 21.05 -28.11 2.79
C ALA A 87 21.23 -29.65 2.77
N LEU A 88 20.28 -30.40 2.17
CA LEU A 88 20.38 -31.84 2.01
C LEU A 88 21.47 -32.25 1.01
N LEU A 89 21.56 -31.53 -0.13
CA LEU A 89 22.63 -31.79 -1.11
C LEU A 89 24.00 -31.54 -0.51
N ALA A 90 24.18 -30.50 0.28
CA ALA A 90 25.40 -30.22 1.00
C ALA A 90 25.70 -31.27 2.10
N ALA A 91 24.70 -31.69 2.89
CA ALA A 91 24.84 -32.71 3.93
C ALA A 91 25.15 -34.12 3.37
N THR A 92 24.84 -34.34 2.08
CA THR A 92 25.13 -35.59 1.37
C THR A 92 26.35 -35.48 0.44
N GLU A 93 27.12 -34.39 0.52
CA GLU A 93 28.34 -34.14 -0.26
C GLU A 93 28.13 -34.13 -1.79
N GLN A 94 26.89 -33.89 -2.24
CA GLN A 94 26.54 -33.68 -3.67
C GLN A 94 26.85 -32.26 -4.12
N ILE A 95 26.88 -31.30 -3.18
CA ILE A 95 27.37 -29.94 -3.34
C ILE A 95 28.35 -29.65 -2.20
N SER A 96 29.38 -28.85 -2.46
CA SER A 96 30.32 -28.42 -1.42
C SER A 96 29.65 -27.58 -0.35
N SER A 97 29.92 -27.88 0.93
CA SER A 97 29.41 -27.06 2.05
C SER A 97 29.93 -25.61 2.00
N ASP A 98 31.14 -25.38 1.46
CA ASP A 98 31.70 -24.03 1.28
C ASP A 98 30.95 -23.24 0.20
N ALA A 99 30.32 -23.93 -0.77
CA ALA A 99 29.53 -23.28 -1.83
C ALA A 99 28.15 -22.80 -1.38
N VAL A 100 27.67 -23.19 -0.21
CA VAL A 100 26.32 -22.88 0.28
C VAL A 100 26.28 -22.03 1.56
N GLY A 101 27.42 -21.88 2.22
CA GLY A 101 27.59 -21.14 3.47
C GLY A 101 27.91 -19.65 3.29
N GLY A 102 28.20 -18.99 4.41
CA GLY A 102 28.59 -17.57 4.43
C GLY A 102 27.43 -16.61 4.11
N HIS A 103 27.68 -15.67 3.22
CA HIS A 103 26.74 -14.64 2.80
C HIS A 103 25.72 -15.10 1.75
N ARG A 104 25.50 -16.40 1.58
CA ARG A 104 24.57 -16.97 0.60
C ARG A 104 23.21 -17.26 1.22
N TYR A 105 22.17 -16.83 0.52
CA TYR A 105 20.78 -16.99 0.93
C TYR A 105 19.96 -17.61 -0.20
N PHE A 106 19.11 -18.57 0.14
CA PHE A 106 18.33 -19.33 -0.82
C PHE A 106 16.85 -19.18 -0.51
N LEU A 107 16.05 -18.90 -1.54
CA LEU A 107 14.59 -18.72 -1.47
C LEU A 107 13.95 -19.43 -2.65
N GLY A 108 12.87 -20.15 -2.43
CA GLY A 108 12.10 -20.74 -3.52
C GLY A 108 11.26 -21.93 -3.09
N GLU A 109 10.14 -22.10 -3.77
CA GLU A 109 9.31 -23.29 -3.72
C GLU A 109 9.80 -24.29 -4.79
N LEU A 110 9.71 -25.58 -4.51
CA LEU A 110 10.08 -26.62 -5.47
C LEU A 110 8.83 -27.32 -6.01
N SER A 111 8.74 -27.41 -7.32
CA SER A 111 7.87 -28.33 -8.01
C SER A 111 8.43 -29.74 -7.96
N LEU A 112 7.57 -30.75 -8.16
CA LEU A 112 7.98 -32.16 -8.05
C LEU A 112 9.03 -32.59 -9.10
N ASP A 113 9.17 -31.87 -10.20
CA ASP A 113 10.14 -32.09 -11.27
C ASP A 113 11.51 -31.45 -10.99
N GLY A 114 11.64 -30.68 -9.89
CA GLY A 114 12.85 -29.97 -9.52
C GLY A 114 12.95 -28.55 -10.07
N SER A 115 11.90 -28.03 -10.73
CA SER A 115 11.82 -26.62 -11.10
C SER A 115 11.58 -25.73 -9.86
N VAL A 116 12.08 -24.49 -9.90
CA VAL A 116 11.95 -23.51 -8.82
C VAL A 116 10.81 -22.54 -9.14
N SER A 117 9.77 -22.59 -8.32
CA SER A 117 8.58 -21.76 -8.44
C SER A 117 8.70 -20.48 -7.62
N GLY A 118 8.03 -19.40 -8.11
CA GLY A 118 7.99 -18.12 -7.44
C GLY A 118 7.33 -18.17 -6.05
N VAL A 119 7.75 -17.25 -5.18
CA VAL A 119 7.22 -17.09 -3.83
C VAL A 119 6.79 -15.65 -3.57
N ASN A 120 5.84 -15.46 -2.65
CA ASN A 120 5.36 -14.12 -2.29
C ASN A 120 6.26 -13.47 -1.25
N GLY A 121 6.40 -12.13 -1.32
CA GLY A 121 7.12 -11.36 -0.32
C GLY A 121 8.63 -11.31 -0.54
N VAL A 122 9.11 -11.56 -1.75
CA VAL A 122 10.56 -11.58 -2.04
C VAL A 122 11.19 -10.20 -1.84
N LEU A 123 10.54 -9.13 -2.26
CA LEU A 123 11.09 -7.78 -2.09
C LEU A 123 11.37 -7.42 -0.61
N PRO A 124 10.41 -7.55 0.35
CA PRO A 124 10.70 -7.30 1.76
C PRO A 124 11.70 -8.30 2.36
N MET A 125 11.74 -9.56 1.89
CA MET A 125 12.73 -10.57 2.31
C MET A 125 14.14 -10.11 1.95
N VAL A 126 14.38 -9.82 0.68
CA VAL A 126 15.67 -9.37 0.17
C VAL A 126 16.11 -8.05 0.81
N GLY A 127 15.20 -7.08 0.91
CA GLY A 127 15.48 -5.82 1.60
C GLY A 127 15.87 -6.00 3.07
N GLY A 128 15.35 -7.02 3.73
CA GLY A 128 15.74 -7.37 5.09
C GLY A 128 17.12 -8.03 5.19
N ILE A 129 17.43 -8.93 4.27
CA ILE A 129 18.75 -9.57 4.19
C ILE A 129 19.82 -8.50 3.92
N CYS A 130 19.66 -7.69 2.87
CA CYS A 130 20.63 -6.67 2.47
C CYS A 130 20.88 -5.58 3.53
N ARG A 131 19.92 -5.32 4.42
CA ARG A 131 20.14 -4.42 5.58
C ARG A 131 21.03 -5.02 6.67
N GLN A 132 21.08 -6.36 6.78
CA GLN A 132 21.84 -7.06 7.80
C GLN A 132 23.18 -7.57 7.25
N ASP A 133 23.26 -7.79 5.94
CA ASP A 133 24.39 -8.37 5.24
C ASP A 133 24.57 -7.67 3.87
N GLU A 134 25.49 -6.73 3.80
CA GLU A 134 25.75 -5.93 2.58
C GLU A 134 26.37 -6.77 1.45
N ASP A 135 27.09 -7.85 1.79
CA ASP A 135 27.72 -8.76 0.85
C ASP A 135 26.82 -9.93 0.45
N ALA A 136 25.53 -9.87 0.75
CA ALA A 136 24.59 -10.96 0.51
C ALA A 136 24.55 -11.40 -0.96
N VAL A 137 24.63 -12.71 -1.17
CA VAL A 137 24.41 -13.38 -2.46
C VAL A 137 23.11 -14.17 -2.37
N LEU A 138 22.17 -13.80 -3.22
CA LEU A 138 20.78 -14.21 -3.12
C LEU A 138 20.42 -15.11 -4.31
N PHE A 139 20.02 -16.34 -4.04
CA PHE A 139 19.46 -17.26 -5.03
C PHE A 139 17.94 -17.28 -4.87
N VAL A 140 17.23 -16.68 -5.83
CA VAL A 140 15.78 -16.51 -5.80
C VAL A 140 15.14 -17.16 -7.03
N PRO A 141 13.84 -17.50 -7.00
CA PRO A 141 13.15 -18.02 -8.17
C PRO A 141 13.28 -17.08 -9.38
N ALA A 142 13.40 -17.63 -10.58
CA ALA A 142 13.50 -16.84 -11.82
C ALA A 142 12.33 -15.84 -11.97
N ALA A 143 11.12 -16.24 -11.56
CA ALA A 143 9.94 -15.38 -11.57
C ALA A 143 10.07 -14.16 -10.65
N ASN A 144 10.90 -14.24 -9.59
CA ASN A 144 11.10 -13.15 -8.62
C ASN A 144 12.42 -12.38 -8.85
N GLY A 145 13.23 -12.76 -9.83
CA GLY A 145 14.55 -12.17 -10.03
C GLY A 145 14.54 -10.64 -10.18
N LYS A 146 13.64 -10.12 -11.02
CA LYS A 146 13.46 -8.68 -11.22
C LYS A 146 12.99 -7.98 -9.93
N GLU A 147 11.98 -8.53 -9.26
CA GLU A 147 11.47 -8.02 -7.97
C GLU A 147 12.59 -7.94 -6.92
N ALA A 148 13.38 -9.00 -6.78
CA ALA A 148 14.47 -9.09 -5.84
C ALA A 148 15.55 -8.02 -6.10
N SER A 149 15.86 -7.72 -7.37
CA SER A 149 16.91 -6.77 -7.75
C SER A 149 16.57 -5.30 -7.45
N LEU A 150 15.28 -4.97 -7.23
CA LEU A 150 14.83 -3.59 -7.00
C LEU A 150 15.44 -2.92 -5.76
N ASN A 151 15.82 -3.69 -4.74
CA ASN A 151 16.42 -3.15 -3.52
C ASN A 151 17.80 -2.51 -3.73
N GLY A 152 18.51 -2.87 -4.81
CA GLY A 152 19.83 -2.33 -5.15
C GLY A 152 20.95 -2.75 -4.19
N GLY A 153 20.72 -3.76 -3.31
CA GLY A 153 21.72 -4.32 -2.40
C GLY A 153 21.90 -5.81 -2.64
N GLY A 154 23.10 -6.32 -2.34
CA GLY A 154 23.49 -7.72 -2.57
C GLY A 154 23.57 -8.09 -4.05
N THR A 155 23.95 -9.35 -4.33
CA THR A 155 24.02 -9.93 -5.68
C THR A 155 22.88 -10.93 -5.84
N VAL A 156 21.98 -10.71 -6.80
CA VAL A 156 20.79 -11.53 -7.03
C VAL A 156 20.98 -12.45 -8.22
N TYR A 157 20.79 -13.74 -8.01
CA TYR A 157 20.78 -14.76 -9.05
C TYR A 157 19.39 -15.38 -9.19
N ALA A 158 18.89 -15.42 -10.43
CA ALA A 158 17.58 -15.97 -10.76
C ALA A 158 17.66 -17.45 -11.12
N VAL A 159 17.07 -18.30 -10.30
CA VAL A 159 17.16 -19.77 -10.39
C VAL A 159 15.86 -20.34 -10.93
N ASP A 160 15.92 -21.18 -11.95
CA ASP A 160 14.77 -21.86 -12.57
C ASP A 160 14.66 -23.35 -12.16
N SER A 161 15.78 -23.97 -11.77
CA SER A 161 15.81 -25.41 -11.45
C SER A 161 16.95 -25.78 -10.47
N LEU A 162 16.74 -26.86 -9.74
CA LEU A 162 17.76 -27.45 -8.83
C LEU A 162 19.03 -27.84 -9.57
N SER A 163 18.89 -28.42 -10.77
CA SER A 163 20.05 -28.88 -11.55
C SER A 163 20.94 -27.72 -12.01
N ARG A 164 20.34 -26.61 -12.41
CA ARG A 164 21.07 -25.40 -12.79
C ARG A 164 21.73 -24.74 -11.56
N LEU A 165 21.02 -24.67 -10.45
CA LEU A 165 21.59 -24.17 -9.19
C LEU A 165 22.81 -24.98 -8.77
N GLU A 166 22.74 -26.33 -8.83
CA GLU A 166 23.85 -27.20 -8.53
C GLU A 166 25.03 -26.93 -9.47
N ALA A 167 24.81 -26.85 -10.79
CA ALA A 167 25.86 -26.56 -11.78
C ALA A 167 26.55 -25.21 -11.50
N VAL A 168 25.83 -24.19 -11.08
CA VAL A 168 26.40 -22.89 -10.68
C VAL A 168 27.19 -22.99 -9.37
N LEU A 169 26.67 -23.68 -8.35
CA LEU A 169 27.34 -23.84 -7.06
C LEU A 169 28.58 -24.72 -7.14
N SER A 170 28.61 -25.67 -8.07
CA SER A 170 29.79 -26.52 -8.36
C SER A 170 30.79 -25.84 -9.29
N GLY A 171 30.46 -24.67 -9.86
CA GLY A 171 31.33 -23.92 -10.78
C GLY A 171 31.41 -24.50 -12.19
N THR A 172 30.48 -25.38 -12.58
CA THR A 172 30.38 -25.95 -13.94
C THR A 172 29.59 -25.08 -14.90
N GLU A 173 28.74 -24.17 -14.40
CA GLU A 173 27.97 -23.17 -15.14
C GLU A 173 28.17 -21.80 -14.51
N GLU A 174 28.23 -20.75 -15.34
CA GLU A 174 28.23 -19.38 -14.91
C GLU A 174 26.78 -18.82 -15.01
N MET A 175 26.39 -17.98 -14.03
CA MET A 175 25.11 -17.30 -14.02
C MET A 175 25.34 -15.81 -13.86
N GLU A 176 24.69 -15.02 -14.72
CA GLU A 176 24.75 -13.57 -14.62
C GLU A 176 23.79 -13.07 -13.53
N PRO A 177 24.21 -12.08 -12.71
CA PRO A 177 23.34 -11.48 -11.72
C PRO A 177 22.23 -10.65 -12.37
N VAL A 178 21.06 -10.68 -11.76
CA VAL A 178 19.93 -9.83 -12.17
C VAL A 178 20.15 -8.44 -11.58
N VAL A 179 20.24 -7.44 -12.44
CA VAL A 179 20.43 -6.04 -12.04
C VAL A 179 19.18 -5.23 -12.43
N SER A 180 18.72 -4.36 -11.54
CA SER A 180 17.71 -3.35 -11.86
C SER A 180 18.37 -2.10 -12.45
N SER A 181 17.75 -1.54 -13.48
CA SER A 181 18.16 -0.29 -14.10
C SER A 181 17.26 0.87 -13.67
N GLU A 182 17.65 2.11 -13.99
CA GLU A 182 16.78 3.28 -13.80
C GLU A 182 15.50 3.17 -14.66
N GLU A 183 15.56 2.47 -15.79
CA GLU A 183 14.40 2.22 -16.65
C GLU A 183 13.36 1.32 -15.99
N ASP A 184 13.77 0.41 -15.11
CA ASP A 184 12.84 -0.43 -14.34
C ASP A 184 11.95 0.42 -13.40
N PHE A 185 12.44 1.60 -13.00
CA PHE A 185 11.69 2.57 -12.20
C PHE A 185 10.99 3.66 -13.03
N ALA A 186 11.01 3.55 -14.36
CA ALA A 186 10.24 4.45 -15.21
C ALA A 186 8.75 4.31 -14.86
N LEU A 187 8.20 5.36 -14.26
CA LEU A 187 6.81 5.38 -13.81
C LEU A 187 5.91 5.66 -15.01
N GLU A 188 4.82 4.92 -15.12
CA GLU A 188 3.87 5.11 -16.21
C GLU A 188 3.20 6.49 -16.15
N SER A 189 3.02 7.12 -17.31
CA SER A 189 2.21 8.34 -17.41
C SER A 189 0.76 8.04 -17.05
N ALA A 190 0.02 9.06 -16.61
CA ALA A 190 -1.41 8.90 -16.29
C ALA A 190 -2.23 8.38 -17.49
N GLU A 191 -1.83 8.69 -18.70
CA GLU A 191 -2.47 8.24 -19.95
C GLU A 191 -2.37 6.72 -20.14
N GLN A 192 -1.28 6.11 -19.69
CA GLN A 192 -1.07 4.66 -19.74
C GLN A 192 -1.73 3.92 -18.53
N SER A 193 -2.24 4.66 -17.55
CA SER A 193 -2.76 4.10 -16.30
C SER A 193 -4.06 3.31 -16.46
N GLY A 194 -4.81 3.51 -17.53
CA GLY A 194 -6.15 2.96 -17.72
C GLY A 194 -7.22 3.63 -16.81
N TYR A 195 -6.88 4.73 -16.14
CA TYR A 195 -7.82 5.54 -15.37
C TYR A 195 -8.53 6.56 -16.27
N ILE A 196 -9.71 7.04 -15.80
CA ILE A 196 -10.51 8.07 -16.49
C ILE A 196 -9.81 9.42 -16.35
N ASP A 197 -9.62 10.14 -17.44
CA ASP A 197 -9.06 11.50 -17.42
C ASP A 197 -10.10 12.51 -16.90
N MET A 198 -9.65 13.57 -16.20
CA MET A 198 -10.54 14.66 -15.73
C MET A 198 -11.25 15.38 -16.88
N LYS A 199 -10.65 15.45 -18.08
CA LYS A 199 -11.27 16.03 -19.27
C LYS A 199 -12.49 15.26 -19.75
N ASP A 200 -12.57 13.94 -19.44
CA ASP A 200 -13.71 13.11 -19.86
C ASP A 200 -14.95 13.31 -18.95
N ILE A 201 -14.79 14.07 -17.87
CA ILE A 201 -15.86 14.40 -16.93
C ILE A 201 -16.37 15.82 -17.26
N LYS A 202 -17.59 15.90 -17.77
CA LYS A 202 -18.20 17.19 -18.12
C LYS A 202 -18.71 17.96 -16.91
N GLY A 203 -18.52 19.28 -16.91
CA GLY A 203 -18.93 20.17 -15.85
C GLY A 203 -18.20 19.95 -14.53
N GLN A 204 -18.89 20.08 -13.38
CA GLN A 204 -18.36 19.82 -12.03
C GLN A 204 -17.11 20.66 -11.66
N SER A 205 -16.95 21.86 -12.22
CA SER A 205 -15.74 22.69 -12.05
C SER A 205 -15.33 22.89 -10.58
N MET A 206 -16.32 23.13 -9.70
CA MET A 206 -16.08 23.31 -8.27
C MET A 206 -15.59 22.03 -7.59
N VAL A 207 -16.10 20.86 -8.02
CA VAL A 207 -15.66 19.56 -7.49
C VAL A 207 -14.27 19.21 -8.01
N LYS A 208 -13.99 19.42 -9.31
CA LYS A 208 -12.66 19.25 -9.89
C LYS A 208 -11.61 20.11 -9.18
N ARG A 209 -11.96 21.39 -8.89
CA ARG A 209 -11.09 22.29 -8.09
C ARG A 209 -10.86 21.76 -6.68
N GLY A 210 -11.89 21.26 -6.00
CA GLY A 210 -11.75 20.63 -4.69
C GLY A 210 -10.90 19.35 -4.72
N MET A 211 -10.98 18.55 -5.80
CA MET A 211 -10.12 17.38 -6.01
C MET A 211 -8.67 17.80 -6.25
N GLU A 212 -8.41 18.85 -7.03
CA GLU A 212 -7.07 19.42 -7.21
C GLU A 212 -6.46 19.85 -5.87
N ILE A 213 -7.22 20.58 -5.04
CA ILE A 213 -6.78 20.97 -3.69
C ILE A 213 -6.50 19.72 -2.83
N ALA A 214 -7.38 18.72 -2.89
CA ALA A 214 -7.19 17.48 -2.17
C ALA A 214 -5.91 16.76 -2.59
N ALA A 215 -5.65 16.66 -3.89
CA ALA A 215 -4.44 16.06 -4.44
C ALA A 215 -3.18 16.82 -4.03
N ALA A 216 -3.22 18.15 -4.09
CA ALA A 216 -2.10 19.00 -3.73
C ALA A 216 -1.76 18.95 -2.23
N GLY A 217 -2.75 18.92 -1.36
CA GLY A 217 -2.55 18.95 0.10
C GLY A 217 -2.55 17.59 0.78
N GLY A 218 -2.89 16.51 0.08
CA GLY A 218 -3.08 15.19 0.69
C GLY A 218 -4.35 15.09 1.55
N HIS A 219 -5.37 15.90 1.24
CA HIS A 219 -6.60 15.99 2.03
C HIS A 219 -7.57 14.85 1.73
N ASN A 220 -8.19 14.32 2.77
CA ASN A 220 -9.29 13.37 2.63
C ASN A 220 -10.57 14.05 2.16
N VAL A 221 -11.35 13.37 1.33
CA VAL A 221 -12.51 13.92 0.63
C VAL A 221 -13.78 13.14 0.93
N LEU A 222 -14.90 13.85 1.11
CA LEU A 222 -16.24 13.31 1.11
C LEU A 222 -17.06 13.94 -0.02
N LEU A 223 -17.50 13.10 -0.95
CA LEU A 223 -18.39 13.46 -2.05
C LEU A 223 -19.83 13.16 -1.65
N ILE A 224 -20.68 14.17 -1.64
CA ILE A 224 -22.10 14.05 -1.31
C ILE A 224 -22.90 14.41 -2.56
N GLY A 225 -23.78 13.54 -3.02
CA GLY A 225 -24.57 13.86 -4.22
C GLY A 225 -25.63 12.81 -4.50
N VAL A 226 -26.61 13.19 -5.27
CA VAL A 226 -27.71 12.30 -5.67
C VAL A 226 -27.21 11.10 -6.48
N PRO A 227 -27.96 9.99 -6.53
CA PRO A 227 -27.60 8.86 -7.40
C PRO A 227 -27.41 9.31 -8.86
N GLY A 228 -26.35 8.83 -9.51
CA GLY A 228 -26.02 9.18 -10.89
C GLY A 228 -25.34 10.55 -11.09
N SER A 229 -24.92 11.26 -10.03
CA SER A 229 -24.22 12.55 -10.15
C SER A 229 -22.73 12.44 -10.57
N GLY A 230 -22.18 11.25 -10.79
CA GLY A 230 -20.79 11.09 -11.23
C GLY A 230 -19.75 10.93 -10.12
N LYS A 231 -20.15 10.75 -8.85
CA LYS A 231 -19.22 10.59 -7.69
C LYS A 231 -18.14 9.53 -7.91
N THR A 232 -18.55 8.37 -8.41
CA THR A 232 -17.62 7.23 -8.66
C THR A 232 -16.66 7.53 -9.82
N LEU A 233 -17.12 8.26 -10.86
CA LEU A 233 -16.26 8.71 -11.97
C LEU A 233 -15.19 9.68 -11.46
N LEU A 234 -15.59 10.70 -10.69
CA LEU A 234 -14.68 11.65 -10.06
C LEU A 234 -13.66 10.96 -9.15
N ALA A 235 -14.07 9.97 -8.34
CA ALA A 235 -13.16 9.23 -7.51
C ALA A 235 -12.15 8.41 -8.33
N ARG A 236 -12.60 7.76 -9.43
CA ARG A 236 -11.73 6.97 -10.31
C ARG A 236 -10.76 7.80 -11.14
N SER A 237 -11.08 9.06 -11.43
CA SER A 237 -10.17 9.97 -12.12
C SER A 237 -9.11 10.57 -11.18
N PHE A 238 -9.33 10.56 -9.86
CA PHE A 238 -8.44 11.20 -8.90
C PHE A 238 -6.97 10.72 -8.94
N PRO A 239 -6.65 9.43 -9.12
CA PRO A 239 -5.25 8.99 -9.25
C PRO A 239 -4.49 9.67 -10.38
N THR A 240 -5.17 10.12 -11.44
CA THR A 240 -4.53 10.74 -12.61
C THR A 240 -3.97 12.13 -12.33
N ILE A 241 -4.48 12.82 -11.31
CA ILE A 241 -4.02 14.15 -10.90
C ILE A 241 -3.02 14.11 -9.73
N LEU A 242 -2.78 12.93 -9.14
CA LEU A 242 -1.76 12.77 -8.12
C LEU A 242 -0.34 12.82 -8.72
N PRO A 243 0.66 13.30 -7.97
CA PRO A 243 2.06 13.18 -8.38
C PRO A 243 2.43 11.72 -8.64
N PRO A 244 3.38 11.41 -9.54
CA PRO A 244 3.88 10.06 -9.72
C PRO A 244 4.44 9.52 -8.40
N LEU A 245 4.51 8.19 -8.26
CA LEU A 245 5.16 7.57 -7.10
C LEU A 245 6.65 7.93 -7.10
N THR A 246 7.20 8.24 -5.94
CA THR A 246 8.65 8.24 -5.77
C THR A 246 9.18 6.80 -5.73
N ARG A 247 10.47 6.58 -6.00
CA ARG A 247 11.09 5.24 -5.87
C ARG A 247 10.80 4.61 -4.51
N LYS A 248 10.89 5.38 -3.43
CA LYS A 248 10.60 4.91 -2.07
C LYS A 248 9.15 4.47 -1.90
N GLU A 249 8.20 5.25 -2.39
CA GLU A 249 6.77 4.92 -2.36
C GLU A 249 6.46 3.67 -3.20
N ALA A 250 7.05 3.57 -4.40
CA ALA A 250 6.88 2.42 -5.29
C ALA A 250 7.38 1.13 -4.63
N LEU A 251 8.56 1.14 -4.01
CA LEU A 251 9.11 -0.02 -3.29
C LEU A 251 8.26 -0.40 -2.06
N ALA A 252 7.77 0.60 -1.31
CA ALA A 252 6.89 0.36 -0.16
C ALA A 252 5.56 -0.28 -0.59
N ALA A 253 4.91 0.25 -1.63
CA ALA A 253 3.71 -0.35 -2.20
C ALA A 253 3.97 -1.76 -2.74
N THR A 254 5.06 -1.94 -3.50
CA THR A 254 5.44 -3.24 -4.06
C THR A 254 5.65 -4.28 -2.96
N SER A 255 6.27 -3.92 -1.83
CA SER A 255 6.46 -4.84 -0.69
C SER A 255 5.12 -5.35 -0.13
N VAL A 256 4.10 -4.48 -0.08
CA VAL A 256 2.75 -4.86 0.37
C VAL A 256 2.08 -5.78 -0.64
N TYR A 257 2.13 -5.44 -1.93
CA TYR A 257 1.54 -6.24 -3.02
C TYR A 257 2.23 -7.59 -3.19
N SER A 258 3.55 -7.63 -3.07
CA SER A 258 4.34 -8.87 -3.11
C SER A 258 3.91 -9.82 -1.99
N LEU A 259 3.84 -9.33 -0.73
CA LEU A 259 3.39 -10.14 0.40
C LEU A 259 1.94 -10.62 0.26
N ALA A 260 1.07 -9.78 -0.30
CA ALA A 260 -0.32 -10.15 -0.59
C ALA A 260 -0.43 -11.23 -1.68
N GLY A 261 0.54 -11.29 -2.60
CA GLY A 261 0.49 -12.11 -3.82
C GLY A 261 -0.36 -11.45 -4.91
N GLU A 262 -0.41 -10.11 -4.93
CA GLU A 262 -1.21 -9.29 -5.85
C GLU A 262 -0.37 -8.50 -6.87
N LEU A 263 0.93 -8.80 -7.04
CA LEU A 263 1.76 -8.18 -8.08
C LEU A 263 1.37 -8.63 -9.49
N GLY A 264 0.77 -9.83 -9.64
CA GLY A 264 0.47 -10.43 -10.95
C GLY A 264 1.75 -10.71 -11.73
N ASP A 265 1.77 -10.31 -13.01
CA ASP A 265 2.96 -10.45 -13.89
C ASP A 265 3.95 -9.28 -13.74
N ASP A 266 3.61 -8.26 -12.95
CA ASP A 266 4.48 -7.13 -12.67
C ASP A 266 5.46 -7.45 -11.53
N TYR A 267 6.59 -6.77 -11.53
CA TYR A 267 7.60 -6.86 -10.46
C TYR A 267 7.71 -5.56 -9.63
N LEU A 268 7.04 -4.49 -10.06
CA LEU A 268 7.03 -3.18 -9.42
C LEU A 268 5.67 -2.50 -9.56
N VAL A 269 5.14 -1.96 -8.48
CA VAL A 269 3.96 -1.09 -8.50
C VAL A 269 4.38 0.28 -9.04
N ARG A 270 4.04 0.57 -10.30
CA ARG A 270 4.38 1.83 -10.99
C ARG A 270 3.30 2.89 -10.93
N LYS A 271 2.06 2.49 -10.65
CA LYS A 271 0.88 3.38 -10.58
C LYS A 271 0.45 3.55 -9.14
N ARG A 272 -0.09 4.72 -8.80
CA ARG A 272 -0.72 4.88 -7.49
C ARG A 272 -1.90 3.92 -7.35
N PRO A 273 -1.91 3.07 -6.31
CA PRO A 273 -2.99 2.13 -6.09
C PRO A 273 -4.35 2.83 -5.95
N PHE A 274 -5.39 2.23 -6.51
CA PHE A 274 -6.77 2.63 -6.28
C PHE A 274 -7.55 1.41 -5.80
N ARG A 275 -7.92 1.41 -4.51
CA ARG A 275 -8.65 0.31 -3.89
C ARG A 275 -10.07 0.75 -3.57
N SER A 276 -11.04 -0.07 -3.96
CA SER A 276 -12.47 0.23 -3.80
C SER A 276 -13.20 -0.97 -3.22
N PRO A 277 -13.03 -1.26 -1.90
CA PRO A 277 -13.74 -2.36 -1.27
C PRO A 277 -15.25 -2.12 -1.26
N HIS A 278 -16.01 -3.18 -1.45
CA HIS A 278 -17.46 -3.12 -1.37
C HIS A 278 -17.93 -2.86 0.06
N HIS A 279 -19.06 -2.19 0.26
CA HIS A 279 -19.58 -1.85 1.59
C HIS A 279 -19.91 -3.07 2.48
N THR A 280 -20.04 -4.27 1.90
CA THR A 280 -20.20 -5.53 2.64
C THR A 280 -18.88 -6.12 3.16
N SER A 281 -17.74 -5.51 2.85
CA SER A 281 -16.44 -5.99 3.28
C SER A 281 -16.33 -6.01 4.80
N SER A 282 -15.65 -7.03 5.33
CA SER A 282 -15.41 -7.16 6.77
C SER A 282 -14.28 -6.24 7.26
N ALA A 283 -14.22 -5.97 8.57
CA ALA A 283 -13.11 -5.23 9.16
C ALA A 283 -11.75 -5.90 8.89
N VAL A 284 -11.69 -7.24 8.89
CA VAL A 284 -10.47 -8.00 8.57
C VAL A 284 -10.08 -7.85 7.10
N SER A 285 -11.04 -7.78 6.17
CA SER A 285 -10.72 -7.49 4.76
C SER A 285 -10.07 -6.12 4.59
N LEU A 286 -10.50 -5.12 5.38
CA LEU A 286 -9.92 -3.78 5.31
C LEU A 286 -8.54 -3.70 5.99
N THR A 287 -8.42 -4.21 7.21
CA THR A 287 -7.17 -4.06 7.99
C THR A 287 -6.15 -5.15 7.70
N GLY A 288 -6.59 -6.25 7.13
CA GLY A 288 -5.78 -7.46 7.07
C GLY A 288 -5.90 -8.32 8.33
N GLY A 289 -5.21 -9.42 8.35
CA GLY A 289 -5.24 -10.39 9.46
C GLY A 289 -4.98 -11.81 9.01
N GLY A 290 -5.48 -12.75 9.79
CA GLY A 290 -5.24 -14.18 9.62
C GLY A 290 -4.27 -14.73 10.65
N VAL A 291 -3.99 -16.05 10.57
CA VAL A 291 -2.98 -16.72 11.41
C VAL A 291 -1.59 -16.21 11.03
N ASN A 292 -1.35 -16.12 9.72
CA ASN A 292 -0.21 -15.46 9.10
C ASN A 292 -0.72 -14.11 8.60
N PRO A 293 -0.43 -13.00 9.30
CA PRO A 293 -1.04 -11.72 8.98
C PRO A 293 -0.71 -11.28 7.55
N LYS A 294 -1.76 -11.11 6.74
CA LYS A 294 -1.67 -10.53 5.41
C LYS A 294 -2.20 -9.09 5.43
N PRO A 295 -1.69 -8.19 4.58
CA PRO A 295 -2.22 -6.85 4.46
C PRO A 295 -3.66 -6.87 3.93
N GLY A 296 -4.46 -5.89 4.36
CA GLY A 296 -5.81 -5.66 3.85
C GLY A 296 -5.88 -4.50 2.86
N GLU A 297 -7.11 -4.15 2.43
CA GLU A 297 -7.37 -3.10 1.45
C GLU A 297 -6.77 -1.75 1.83
N ILE A 298 -6.71 -1.42 3.13
CA ILE A 298 -6.10 -0.19 3.65
C ILE A 298 -4.60 -0.15 3.29
N SER A 299 -3.89 -1.25 3.52
CA SER A 299 -2.46 -1.33 3.22
C SER A 299 -2.18 -1.49 1.73
N LEU A 300 -3.06 -2.16 0.99
CA LEU A 300 -3.00 -2.23 -0.47
C LEU A 300 -3.26 -0.85 -1.13
N ALA A 301 -3.97 0.07 -0.45
CA ALA A 301 -4.14 1.45 -0.89
C ALA A 301 -2.94 2.35 -0.56
N CYS A 302 -1.88 1.85 0.06
CA CYS A 302 -0.73 2.64 0.51
C CYS A 302 -0.11 3.44 -0.64
N HIS A 303 0.19 4.71 -0.40
CA HIS A 303 0.64 5.72 -1.37
C HIS A 303 -0.32 5.94 -2.56
N GLY A 304 -1.57 5.53 -2.40
CA GLY A 304 -2.63 5.68 -3.39
C GLY A 304 -3.94 6.16 -2.78
N VAL A 305 -5.03 5.62 -3.26
CA VAL A 305 -6.40 6.03 -2.92
C VAL A 305 -7.21 4.86 -2.37
N LEU A 306 -7.82 5.05 -1.22
CA LEU A 306 -8.88 4.19 -0.71
C LEU A 306 -10.23 4.87 -1.01
N PHE A 307 -11.00 4.29 -1.92
CA PHE A 307 -12.32 4.78 -2.27
C PHE A 307 -13.41 3.97 -1.57
N LEU A 308 -14.22 4.65 -0.77
CA LEU A 308 -15.37 4.04 -0.10
C LEU A 308 -16.67 4.61 -0.68
N ASP A 309 -17.23 3.88 -1.64
CA ASP A 309 -18.54 4.23 -2.17
C ASP A 309 -19.64 3.84 -1.17
N GLU A 310 -20.71 4.62 -1.12
CA GLU A 310 -21.82 4.44 -0.17
C GLU A 310 -21.31 4.28 1.28
N ILE A 311 -20.38 5.12 1.71
CA ILE A 311 -19.69 4.99 3.01
C ILE A 311 -20.66 4.84 4.19
N VAL A 312 -21.86 5.41 4.12
CA VAL A 312 -22.89 5.34 5.17
C VAL A 312 -23.48 3.92 5.32
N GLU A 313 -23.33 3.07 4.29
CA GLU A 313 -23.82 1.69 4.31
C GLU A 313 -22.81 0.68 4.88
N PHE A 314 -21.57 1.10 5.09
CA PHE A 314 -20.59 0.27 5.77
C PHE A 314 -20.98 0.00 7.23
N PRO A 315 -20.74 -1.21 7.75
CA PRO A 315 -20.95 -1.54 9.16
C PRO A 315 -20.14 -0.60 10.07
N LYS A 316 -20.73 -0.21 11.20
CA LYS A 316 -20.11 0.76 12.12
C LYS A 316 -18.74 0.34 12.63
N ASN A 317 -18.53 -0.96 12.88
CA ASN A 317 -17.24 -1.52 13.29
C ASN A 317 -16.18 -1.38 12.18
N VAL A 318 -16.57 -1.46 10.91
CA VAL A 318 -15.69 -1.27 9.75
C VAL A 318 -15.25 0.19 9.65
N LEU A 319 -16.16 1.15 9.84
CA LEU A 319 -15.81 2.57 9.86
C LEU A 319 -14.91 2.95 11.05
N GLN A 320 -15.02 2.22 12.16
CA GLN A 320 -14.17 2.47 13.33
C GLN A 320 -12.71 2.10 13.11
N VAL A 321 -12.41 1.03 12.37
CA VAL A 321 -11.03 0.60 12.12
C VAL A 321 -10.25 1.53 11.20
N LEU A 322 -10.93 2.41 10.44
CA LEU A 322 -10.28 3.42 9.60
C LEU A 322 -9.65 4.57 10.40
N ARG A 323 -10.09 4.78 11.66
CA ARG A 323 -9.70 5.96 12.45
C ARG A 323 -8.20 6.02 12.72
N GLN A 324 -7.63 4.90 13.14
CA GLN A 324 -6.21 4.82 13.46
C GLN A 324 -5.35 4.93 12.20
N PRO A 325 -5.58 4.18 11.11
CA PRO A 325 -4.80 4.34 9.89
C PRO A 325 -4.80 5.76 9.29
N LEU A 326 -5.92 6.47 9.41
CA LEU A 326 -6.02 7.86 8.94
C LEU A 326 -5.19 8.86 9.78
N GLU A 327 -4.84 8.52 11.03
CA GLU A 327 -3.99 9.36 11.89
C GLU A 327 -2.52 8.89 11.85
N ASP A 328 -2.31 7.59 12.09
CA ASP A 328 -0.98 7.02 12.33
C ASP A 328 -0.29 6.55 11.05
N LYS A 329 -1.03 6.52 9.91
CA LYS A 329 -0.56 5.99 8.61
C LYS A 329 -0.05 4.54 8.69
N THR A 330 -0.51 3.79 9.67
CA THR A 330 -0.17 2.39 9.91
C THR A 330 -1.37 1.59 10.40
N VAL A 331 -1.35 0.29 10.10
CA VAL A 331 -2.27 -0.71 10.67
C VAL A 331 -1.49 -1.66 11.55
N HIS A 332 -1.90 -1.78 12.81
CA HIS A 332 -1.32 -2.73 13.75
C HIS A 332 -2.23 -3.96 13.91
N ILE A 333 -1.67 -5.14 13.68
CA ILE A 333 -2.36 -6.41 13.86
C ILE A 333 -1.69 -7.15 15.00
N SER A 334 -2.37 -7.24 16.17
CA SER A 334 -1.88 -7.99 17.32
C SER A 334 -2.55 -9.35 17.40
N ARG A 335 -1.73 -10.40 17.56
CA ARG A 335 -2.15 -11.80 17.72
C ARG A 335 -1.34 -12.46 18.83
N ALA A 336 -1.76 -13.64 19.27
CA ALA A 336 -1.00 -14.41 20.25
C ALA A 336 0.42 -14.79 19.75
N SER A 337 0.63 -14.83 18.42
CA SER A 337 1.91 -15.10 17.76
C SER A 337 2.83 -13.88 17.64
N GLY A 338 2.35 -12.67 17.95
CA GLY A 338 3.11 -11.42 17.82
C GLY A 338 2.26 -10.26 17.31
N THR A 339 2.89 -9.11 17.19
CA THR A 339 2.30 -7.91 16.58
C THR A 339 3.05 -7.60 15.29
N CYS A 340 2.33 -7.35 14.21
CA CYS A 340 2.91 -6.85 12.97
C CYS A 340 2.27 -5.51 12.58
N THR A 341 3.03 -4.71 11.82
CA THR A 341 2.62 -3.39 11.36
C THR A 341 2.67 -3.35 9.84
N PHE A 342 1.60 -2.86 9.23
CA PHE A 342 1.54 -2.61 7.80
C PHE A 342 1.43 -1.10 7.54
N PRO A 343 2.04 -0.58 6.46
CA PRO A 343 1.88 0.80 6.05
C PRO A 343 0.43 1.06 5.61
N ALA A 344 -0.04 2.26 5.86
CA ALA A 344 -1.41 2.71 5.57
C ALA A 344 -1.45 4.20 5.21
N ASP A 345 -0.43 4.69 4.50
CA ASP A 345 -0.41 6.06 4.00
C ASP A 345 -1.19 6.14 2.69
N PHE A 346 -2.49 6.33 2.81
CA PHE A 346 -3.42 6.45 1.69
C PHE A 346 -4.23 7.75 1.80
N GLN A 347 -4.78 8.20 0.68
CA GLN A 347 -5.75 9.27 0.65
C GLN A 347 -7.16 8.70 0.58
N LEU A 348 -8.02 9.08 1.55
CA LEU A 348 -9.41 8.61 1.58
C LEU A 348 -10.27 9.48 0.67
N ILE A 349 -10.96 8.84 -0.27
CA ILE A 349 -12.12 9.41 -0.95
C ILE A 349 -13.34 8.61 -0.55
N ALA A 350 -14.30 9.27 0.04
CA ALA A 350 -15.57 8.68 0.43
C ALA A 350 -16.71 9.28 -0.40
N ALA A 351 -17.71 8.48 -0.72
CA ALA A 351 -18.92 8.96 -1.40
C ALA A 351 -20.17 8.52 -0.65
N CYS A 352 -21.17 9.39 -0.60
CA CYS A 352 -22.49 9.03 -0.07
C CYS A 352 -23.61 9.80 -0.78
N ASN A 353 -24.82 9.33 -0.59
CA ASN A 353 -26.02 10.07 -0.97
C ASN A 353 -26.34 11.14 0.09
N PRO A 354 -27.13 12.19 -0.25
CA PRO A 354 -27.44 13.27 0.68
C PRO A 354 -28.48 12.89 1.75
N CYS A 355 -29.17 11.75 1.58
CA CYS A 355 -30.14 11.22 2.53
C CYS A 355 -30.50 9.77 2.18
N PRO A 356 -31.30 9.06 3.01
CA PRO A 356 -31.71 7.68 2.73
C PRO A 356 -32.45 7.47 1.41
N CYS A 357 -33.29 8.40 0.97
CA CYS A 357 -33.96 8.31 -0.34
C CYS A 357 -33.08 8.77 -1.51
N GLY A 358 -31.94 9.47 -1.22
CA GLY A 358 -30.96 9.92 -2.19
C GLY A 358 -31.21 11.29 -2.83
N TYR A 359 -32.32 11.97 -2.52
CA TYR A 359 -32.75 13.16 -3.27
C TYR A 359 -32.86 14.46 -2.46
N PHE A 360 -32.29 14.53 -1.26
CA PHE A 360 -32.28 15.75 -0.46
C PHE A 360 -31.45 16.83 -1.16
N GLY A 361 -32.14 17.98 -1.45
CA GLY A 361 -31.54 19.09 -2.20
C GLY A 361 -31.51 18.91 -3.72
N ASP A 362 -32.11 17.85 -4.26
CA ASP A 362 -32.24 17.66 -5.71
C ASP A 362 -33.28 18.65 -6.28
N PRO A 363 -32.95 19.44 -7.32
CA PRO A 363 -33.90 20.36 -7.93
C PRO A 363 -35.01 19.69 -8.76
N GLU A 364 -34.77 18.42 -9.22
CA GLU A 364 -35.69 17.72 -10.12
C GLU A 364 -36.62 16.74 -9.39
N LYS A 365 -36.14 16.16 -8.26
CA LYS A 365 -36.89 15.15 -7.54
C LYS A 365 -37.03 15.50 -6.06
N GLU A 366 -38.26 15.54 -5.60
CA GLU A 366 -38.60 15.89 -4.23
C GLU A 366 -38.12 14.80 -3.25
N CYS A 367 -37.48 15.25 -2.17
CA CYS A 367 -37.02 14.38 -1.09
C CYS A 367 -38.17 13.98 -0.16
N SER A 368 -38.35 12.71 0.10
CA SER A 368 -39.36 12.17 1.02
C SER A 368 -38.89 12.04 2.47
N CYS A 369 -37.61 12.36 2.77
CA CYS A 369 -37.02 12.19 4.10
C CYS A 369 -37.37 13.40 5.00
N THR A 370 -37.64 13.09 6.27
CA THR A 370 -37.70 14.14 7.30
C THR A 370 -36.29 14.60 7.68
N GLU A 371 -36.15 15.81 8.19
CA GLU A 371 -34.89 16.37 8.67
C GLU A 371 -34.21 15.46 9.70
N HIS A 372 -35.00 14.87 10.61
CA HIS A 372 -34.50 13.87 11.58
C HIS A 372 -33.91 12.61 10.89
N GLN A 373 -34.52 12.15 9.80
CA GLN A 373 -33.99 11.01 9.04
C GLN A 373 -32.67 11.36 8.33
N VAL A 374 -32.54 12.56 7.78
CA VAL A 374 -31.30 13.06 7.15
C VAL A 374 -30.18 13.15 8.20
N ASN A 375 -30.45 13.77 9.35
CA ASN A 375 -29.48 13.89 10.43
C ASN A 375 -29.05 12.51 10.95
N ARG A 376 -29.97 11.59 11.18
CA ARG A 376 -29.69 10.22 11.61
C ARG A 376 -28.83 9.45 10.58
N TYR A 377 -29.02 9.72 9.30
CA TYR A 377 -28.25 9.10 8.22
C TYR A 377 -26.78 9.52 8.31
N PHE A 378 -26.46 10.80 8.40
CA PHE A 378 -25.08 11.27 8.55
C PHE A 378 -24.47 10.90 9.91
N HIS A 379 -25.25 10.79 10.96
CA HIS A 379 -24.76 10.32 12.25
C HIS A 379 -24.22 8.89 12.23
N LYS A 380 -24.56 8.06 11.23
CA LYS A 380 -23.94 6.73 11.07
C LYS A 380 -22.42 6.82 10.83
N LEU A 381 -21.94 7.86 10.14
CA LEU A 381 -20.50 8.09 9.90
C LEU A 381 -19.74 8.36 11.21
N GLY A 382 -20.42 8.95 12.18
CA GLY A 382 -19.83 9.33 13.47
C GLY A 382 -18.88 10.53 13.38
N GLY A 383 -18.98 11.44 14.33
CA GLY A 383 -18.16 12.64 14.41
C GLY A 383 -16.65 12.37 14.24
N PRO A 384 -16.08 11.35 14.95
CA PRO A 384 -14.64 11.07 14.84
C PRO A 384 -14.10 10.68 13.46
N LEU A 385 -14.93 10.09 12.57
CA LEU A 385 -14.51 9.82 11.19
C LEU A 385 -14.65 11.08 10.33
N LEU A 386 -15.78 11.78 10.42
CA LEU A 386 -15.98 13.07 9.76
C LEU A 386 -14.90 14.08 10.14
N ASP A 387 -14.44 13.99 11.39
CA ASP A 387 -13.31 14.75 11.89
C ASP A 387 -11.97 14.43 11.22
N ARG A 388 -11.84 13.44 10.37
CA ARG A 388 -10.63 13.09 9.60
C ARG A 388 -10.79 13.32 8.10
N ILE A 389 -11.90 13.88 7.70
CA ILE A 389 -12.15 14.28 6.31
C ILE A 389 -12.10 15.80 6.23
N ASP A 390 -11.14 16.33 5.47
CA ASP A 390 -10.86 17.76 5.43
C ASP A 390 -11.80 18.50 4.47
N ILE A 391 -12.19 17.86 3.37
CA ILE A 391 -12.92 18.45 2.25
C ILE A 391 -14.25 17.73 2.07
N HIS A 392 -15.34 18.46 2.13
CA HIS A 392 -16.71 17.98 1.85
C HIS A 392 -17.25 18.71 0.63
N MET A 393 -17.66 17.97 -0.40
CA MET A 393 -18.15 18.56 -1.65
C MET A 393 -19.53 18.02 -2.04
N ASN A 394 -20.39 18.92 -2.49
CA ASN A 394 -21.65 18.54 -3.09
C ASN A 394 -21.46 18.33 -4.59
N VAL A 395 -21.76 17.12 -5.05
CA VAL A 395 -21.72 16.73 -6.46
C VAL A 395 -23.13 16.86 -7.04
N ALA A 396 -23.38 17.93 -7.76
CA ALA A 396 -24.65 18.19 -8.43
C ALA A 396 -24.84 17.26 -9.63
N ARG A 397 -26.06 17.14 -10.13
CA ARG A 397 -26.30 16.54 -11.45
C ARG A 397 -25.70 17.42 -12.53
N VAL A 398 -25.11 16.79 -13.54
CA VAL A 398 -24.70 17.46 -14.76
C VAL A 398 -25.94 17.74 -15.58
N THR A 399 -26.12 18.98 -16.00
CA THR A 399 -27.26 19.40 -16.82
C THR A 399 -27.10 18.96 -18.28
N PHE A 400 -28.20 18.89 -19.03
CA PHE A 400 -28.12 18.55 -20.47
C PHE A 400 -27.24 19.53 -21.24
N SER A 401 -27.26 20.82 -20.90
CA SER A 401 -26.40 21.84 -21.50
C SER A 401 -24.91 21.59 -21.23
N GLU A 402 -24.54 21.22 -20.01
CA GLU A 402 -23.12 20.88 -19.66
C GLU A 402 -22.66 19.61 -20.36
N LEU A 403 -23.54 18.59 -20.53
CA LEU A 403 -23.19 17.37 -21.26
C LEU A 403 -22.91 17.60 -22.74
N HIS A 404 -23.56 18.59 -23.36
CA HIS A 404 -23.42 18.94 -24.77
C HIS A 404 -22.54 20.17 -25.00
N ASP A 405 -21.91 20.68 -23.92
CA ASP A 405 -20.94 21.76 -24.05
C ASP A 405 -19.70 21.25 -24.81
N GLU A 406 -19.40 21.88 -25.94
CA GLU A 406 -18.24 21.60 -26.79
C GLU A 406 -16.94 22.22 -26.24
N SER A 407 -17.00 22.98 -25.14
CA SER A 407 -15.81 23.51 -24.50
C SER A 407 -14.88 22.37 -24.06
N GLU A 408 -13.57 22.55 -24.30
CA GLU A 408 -12.57 21.62 -23.83
C GLU A 408 -12.46 21.69 -22.31
N GLU A 409 -12.68 20.56 -21.67
CA GLU A 409 -12.43 20.40 -20.23
C GLU A 409 -10.92 20.26 -19.98
N GLU A 410 -10.47 20.70 -18.82
CA GLU A 410 -9.07 20.66 -18.44
C GLU A 410 -8.56 19.22 -18.27
N SER A 411 -7.39 18.91 -18.81
CA SER A 411 -6.81 17.57 -18.74
C SER A 411 -6.26 17.25 -17.34
N SER A 412 -6.24 15.97 -17.00
CA SER A 412 -5.56 15.49 -15.78
C SER A 412 -4.08 15.87 -15.77
N ALA A 413 -3.44 15.96 -16.93
CA ALA A 413 -2.02 16.32 -17.04
C ALA A 413 -1.78 17.78 -16.58
N ASP A 414 -2.63 18.72 -17.00
CA ASP A 414 -2.50 20.13 -16.64
C ASP A 414 -2.75 20.33 -15.13
N ILE A 415 -3.79 19.70 -14.58
CA ILE A 415 -4.07 19.73 -13.14
C ILE A 415 -2.89 19.14 -12.37
N ARG A 416 -2.34 17.99 -12.81
CA ARG A 416 -1.23 17.32 -12.15
C ARG A 416 0.04 18.18 -12.11
N LEU A 417 0.32 18.97 -13.15
CA LEU A 417 1.47 19.89 -13.15
C LEU A 417 1.36 20.91 -12.00
N ARG A 418 0.18 21.50 -11.79
CA ARG A 418 -0.05 22.42 -10.66
C ARG A 418 0.05 21.72 -9.31
N VAL A 419 -0.49 20.51 -9.22
CA VAL A 419 -0.40 19.67 -8.01
C VAL A 419 1.06 19.37 -7.67
N ILE A 420 1.88 18.99 -8.67
CA ILE A 420 3.32 18.73 -8.48
C ILE A 420 4.03 19.99 -8.02
N ALA A 421 3.76 21.14 -8.63
CA ALA A 421 4.36 22.41 -8.22
C ALA A 421 4.05 22.75 -6.75
N ALA A 422 2.79 22.61 -6.33
CA ALA A 422 2.38 22.84 -4.94
C ALA A 422 3.02 21.83 -3.97
N ARG A 423 3.13 20.54 -4.37
CA ARG A 423 3.81 19.51 -3.56
C ARG A 423 5.30 19.80 -3.39
N ASN A 424 5.98 20.25 -4.44
CA ASN A 424 7.40 20.62 -4.35
C ASN A 424 7.61 21.76 -3.34
N LEU A 425 6.75 22.79 -3.32
CA LEU A 425 6.79 23.85 -2.32
C LEU A 425 6.61 23.32 -0.89
N GLN A 426 5.72 22.34 -0.71
CA GLN A 426 5.50 21.69 0.59
C GLN A 426 6.71 20.85 1.01
N GLN A 427 7.28 20.05 0.12
CA GLN A 427 8.48 19.26 0.39
C GLN A 427 9.67 20.12 0.78
N GLU A 428 9.89 21.24 0.11
CA GLU A 428 10.94 22.19 0.47
C GLU A 428 10.68 22.83 1.84
N ARG A 429 9.42 23.25 2.09
CA ARG A 429 8.99 23.85 3.37
C ARG A 429 9.17 22.92 4.55
N TYR A 430 8.94 21.62 4.36
CA TYR A 430 8.93 20.60 5.41
C TYR A 430 10.15 19.67 5.39
N ARG A 431 11.19 20.00 4.61
CA ARG A 431 12.37 19.15 4.40
C ARG A 431 13.00 18.59 5.67
N ASP A 432 13.02 19.37 6.75
CA ASP A 432 13.58 18.97 8.04
C ASP A 432 12.54 18.35 8.99
N LEU A 433 11.36 18.07 8.50
CA LEU A 433 10.23 17.54 9.26
C LEU A 433 9.74 16.22 8.64
N ALA A 434 9.18 15.35 9.46
CA ALA A 434 8.53 14.14 8.98
C ALA A 434 7.10 14.43 8.46
N ILE A 435 6.97 15.46 7.60
CA ILE A 435 5.70 15.93 7.03
C ILE A 435 5.86 15.98 5.51
N GLU A 436 4.99 15.28 4.79
CA GLU A 436 5.03 15.20 3.33
C GLU A 436 4.12 16.22 2.64
N CYS A 437 3.03 16.62 3.30
CA CYS A 437 2.02 17.51 2.75
C CYS A 437 1.27 18.26 3.84
N ASN A 438 0.49 19.28 3.43
CA ASN A 438 -0.22 20.18 4.36
C ASN A 438 -1.23 19.44 5.25
N ALA A 439 -1.88 18.38 4.79
CA ALA A 439 -2.79 17.59 5.61
C ALA A 439 -2.09 16.96 6.82
N GLY A 440 -0.79 16.66 6.71
CA GLY A 440 0.03 16.11 7.79
C GLY A 440 0.47 17.12 8.85
N LEU A 441 0.18 18.42 8.70
CA LEU A 441 0.53 19.42 9.70
C LEU A 441 -0.20 19.12 11.03
N ASP A 442 0.54 19.02 12.10
CA ASP A 442 -0.03 19.00 13.44
C ASP A 442 -0.20 20.44 13.99
N ARG A 443 -0.90 20.56 15.12
CA ARG A 443 -1.23 21.85 15.71
C ARG A 443 0.00 22.70 16.04
N ARG A 444 1.15 22.07 16.36
CA ARG A 444 2.42 22.80 16.69
C ARG A 444 2.97 23.56 15.51
N TYR A 445 2.71 23.06 14.29
CA TYR A 445 3.22 23.65 13.06
C TYR A 445 2.23 24.58 12.37
N LEU A 446 0.93 24.55 12.74
CA LEU A 446 -0.07 25.45 12.14
C LEU A 446 0.25 26.92 12.41
N GLU A 447 0.67 27.29 13.62
CA GLU A 447 1.03 28.67 13.93
C GLU A 447 2.24 29.17 13.10
N ARG A 448 3.17 28.28 12.79
CA ARG A 448 4.37 28.62 12.01
C ARG A 448 4.09 28.70 10.51
N PHE A 449 3.33 27.76 9.95
CA PHE A 449 3.19 27.61 8.50
C PHE A 449 1.85 28.12 7.95
N CYS A 450 0.87 28.34 8.82
CA CYS A 450 -0.45 28.86 8.49
C CYS A 450 -0.73 30.19 9.21
N ALA A 451 0.31 31.00 9.43
CA ALA A 451 0.15 32.33 10.02
C ALA A 451 -0.79 33.20 9.16
N LEU A 452 -1.67 33.93 9.82
CA LEU A 452 -2.64 34.80 9.19
C LEU A 452 -2.33 36.28 9.48
N ASP A 453 -2.58 37.14 8.52
CA ASP A 453 -2.65 38.58 8.75
C ASP A 453 -3.92 38.97 9.52
N LYS A 454 -4.05 40.24 9.90
CA LYS A 454 -5.18 40.74 10.70
C LYS A 454 -6.53 40.59 9.97
N GLU A 455 -6.54 40.77 8.65
CA GLU A 455 -7.74 40.69 7.83
C GLU A 455 -8.21 39.26 7.72
N SER A 456 -7.32 38.34 7.32
CA SER A 456 -7.59 36.91 7.22
C SER A 456 -8.02 36.30 8.56
N ALA A 457 -7.38 36.68 9.66
CA ALA A 457 -7.77 36.26 11.01
C ALA A 457 -9.18 36.74 11.38
N SER A 458 -9.57 37.99 10.98
CA SER A 458 -10.93 38.50 11.19
C SER A 458 -11.97 37.74 10.36
N VAL A 459 -11.64 37.38 9.12
CA VAL A 459 -12.50 36.55 8.27
C VAL A 459 -12.71 35.18 8.89
N LEU A 460 -11.64 34.51 9.28
CA LEU A 460 -11.69 33.17 9.90
C LEU A 460 -12.49 33.20 11.20
N LYS A 461 -12.32 34.22 12.05
CA LYS A 461 -13.10 34.39 13.27
C LYS A 461 -14.61 34.48 12.99
N ARG A 462 -15.02 35.31 12.03
CA ARG A 462 -16.43 35.42 11.64
C ARG A 462 -17.03 34.10 11.15
N VAL A 463 -16.24 33.34 10.38
CA VAL A 463 -16.62 31.99 9.91
C VAL A 463 -16.76 31.02 11.08
N PHE A 464 -15.77 31.03 11.98
CA PHE A 464 -15.74 30.19 13.18
C PHE A 464 -17.00 30.38 14.04
N ASP A 465 -17.34 31.66 14.32
CA ASP A 465 -18.49 32.02 15.14
C ASP A 465 -19.82 31.67 14.43
N ARG A 466 -19.92 31.94 13.10
CA ARG A 466 -21.14 31.69 12.31
C ARG A 466 -21.45 30.20 12.13
N LEU A 467 -20.42 29.38 11.86
CA LEU A 467 -20.56 27.95 11.61
C LEU A 467 -20.39 27.11 12.89
N ARG A 468 -20.14 27.73 14.04
CA ARG A 468 -19.89 27.05 15.34
C ARG A 468 -18.83 25.95 15.21
N LEU A 469 -17.74 26.24 14.52
CA LEU A 469 -16.72 25.26 14.24
C LEU A 469 -16.05 24.72 15.51
N SER A 470 -15.69 23.44 15.50
CA SER A 470 -14.79 22.87 16.50
C SER A 470 -13.34 23.37 16.29
N ALA A 471 -12.47 23.22 17.31
CA ALA A 471 -11.04 23.51 17.15
C ALA A 471 -10.41 22.71 15.99
N ARG A 472 -10.85 21.46 15.78
CA ARG A 472 -10.40 20.63 14.65
C ARG A 472 -10.89 21.17 13.31
N GLY A 473 -12.14 21.67 13.24
CA GLY A 473 -12.68 22.32 12.04
C GLY A 473 -11.89 23.57 11.65
N HIS A 474 -11.49 24.38 12.65
CA HIS A 474 -10.61 25.53 12.46
C HIS A 474 -9.27 25.11 11.86
N ASP A 475 -8.59 24.13 12.46
CA ASP A 475 -7.26 23.68 12.02
C ASP A 475 -7.28 23.15 10.59
N ARG A 476 -8.37 22.48 10.16
CA ARG A 476 -8.54 22.00 8.78
C ARG A 476 -8.73 23.11 7.78
N ILE A 477 -9.55 24.11 8.10
CA ILE A 477 -9.68 25.26 7.21
C ILE A 477 -8.33 25.89 6.95
N LEU A 478 -7.47 26.01 7.98
CA LEU A 478 -6.12 26.52 7.83
C LEU A 478 -5.25 25.65 6.92
N LYS A 479 -5.29 24.32 7.08
CA LYS A 479 -4.54 23.38 6.22
C LYS A 479 -4.98 23.47 4.76
N VAL A 480 -6.28 23.50 4.52
CA VAL A 480 -6.85 23.64 3.17
C VAL A 480 -6.51 25.01 2.59
N ALA A 481 -6.66 26.10 3.35
CA ALA A 481 -6.26 27.45 2.92
C ALA A 481 -4.76 27.56 2.58
N ARG A 482 -3.89 26.88 3.36
CA ARG A 482 -2.46 26.78 3.03
C ARG A 482 -2.24 26.09 1.69
N THR A 483 -2.97 25.01 1.42
CA THR A 483 -2.88 24.29 0.16
C THR A 483 -3.36 25.12 -1.02
N ILE A 484 -4.44 25.90 -0.85
CA ILE A 484 -4.93 26.82 -1.87
C ILE A 484 -3.89 27.89 -2.17
N ALA A 485 -3.27 28.47 -1.16
CA ALA A 485 -2.19 29.45 -1.33
C ALA A 485 -0.96 28.84 -2.05
N ASP A 486 -0.59 27.58 -1.75
CA ASP A 486 0.49 26.87 -2.45
C ASP A 486 0.15 26.65 -3.93
N LEU A 487 -1.09 26.31 -4.26
CA LEU A 487 -1.56 26.16 -5.65
C LEU A 487 -1.58 27.51 -6.41
N SER A 488 -1.79 28.60 -5.71
CA SER A 488 -1.72 29.96 -6.26
C SER A 488 -0.29 30.51 -6.34
N GLY A 489 0.72 29.77 -5.82
CA GLY A 489 2.10 30.22 -5.73
C GLY A 489 2.35 31.32 -4.69
N GLU A 490 1.42 31.53 -3.77
CA GLU A 490 1.49 32.58 -2.76
C GLU A 490 2.15 32.09 -1.46
N LYS A 491 3.04 32.93 -0.93
CA LYS A 491 3.76 32.62 0.29
C LYS A 491 2.85 32.65 1.52
N ASP A 492 1.95 33.62 1.58
CA ASP A 492 1.11 33.88 2.75
C ASP A 492 -0.37 33.53 2.46
N ILE A 493 -1.09 33.15 3.49
CA ILE A 493 -2.53 32.87 3.38
C ILE A 493 -3.30 34.19 3.43
N CYS A 494 -4.07 34.50 2.39
CA CYS A 494 -4.95 35.67 2.35
C CYS A 494 -6.42 35.30 2.63
N SER A 495 -7.27 36.31 2.76
CA SER A 495 -8.70 36.15 3.06
C SER A 495 -9.47 35.34 1.99
N GLU A 496 -9.06 35.43 0.73
CA GLU A 496 -9.66 34.67 -0.37
C GLU A 496 -9.44 33.18 -0.23
N HIS A 497 -8.22 32.74 0.17
CA HIS A 497 -7.88 31.35 0.42
C HIS A 497 -8.74 30.75 1.55
N ILE A 498 -9.00 31.52 2.60
CA ILE A 498 -9.89 31.10 3.69
C ILE A 498 -11.32 30.98 3.21
N LEU A 499 -11.81 31.94 2.44
CA LEU A 499 -13.18 31.89 1.92
C LEU A 499 -13.37 30.72 0.94
N GLU A 500 -12.39 30.39 0.10
CA GLU A 500 -12.41 29.20 -0.74
C GLU A 500 -12.43 27.93 0.13
N ALA A 501 -11.52 27.82 1.11
CA ALA A 501 -11.44 26.65 2.00
C ALA A 501 -12.76 26.36 2.75
N VAL A 502 -13.47 27.41 3.18
CA VAL A 502 -14.76 27.31 3.86
C VAL A 502 -15.86 26.73 2.96
N ARG A 503 -15.79 26.91 1.65
CA ARG A 503 -16.76 26.33 0.70
C ARG A 503 -16.75 24.80 0.73
N TYR A 504 -15.62 24.20 1.08
CA TYR A 504 -15.42 22.77 1.18
C TYR A 504 -15.77 22.18 2.57
N ARG A 505 -16.54 22.89 3.38
CA ARG A 505 -17.03 22.45 4.70
C ARG A 505 -18.57 22.42 4.76
N THR A 506 -19.20 21.79 3.77
CA THR A 506 -20.65 21.80 3.60
C THR A 506 -21.43 21.13 4.74
N LEU A 507 -20.88 20.05 5.35
CA LEU A 507 -21.54 19.36 6.46
C LEU A 507 -21.54 20.16 7.77
N ASP A 508 -20.58 21.04 7.99
CA ASP A 508 -20.54 21.89 9.18
C ASP A 508 -21.70 22.92 9.18
N ARG A 509 -22.47 23.02 8.08
CA ARG A 509 -23.65 23.87 7.95
C ARG A 509 -24.97 23.15 8.24
N ILE A 510 -24.93 21.83 8.38
CA ILE A 510 -26.13 20.97 8.56
C ILE A 510 -26.30 20.56 10.03
N GLY A 511 -25.30 20.83 10.89
CA GLY A 511 -25.29 20.52 12.32
C GLY A 511 -25.92 21.57 13.21
#